data_a1ff845703b34546e5e47b53c51be9b8
#
_entry.id   a1ff845703b34546e5e47b53c51be9b8
#
_cell.length_a   1.000
_cell.length_b   1.000
_cell.length_c   1.000
_cell.angle_alpha   90.00
_cell.angle_beta   90.00
_cell.angle_gamma   90.00
#
_symmetry.space_group_name_H-M   'P 1'
#
loop_
_entity.id
_entity.type
_entity.pdbx_description
1 polymer ?
#
loop_
_entity_poly.entity_id
_entity_poly.type
_entity_poly.pdbx_seq_one_letter_code
_entity_poly.pdbx_strand_id
1 'polypeptide(L)'
;MDDVVAIRNAADTRPRLDLQEHLADLEAKGLLVRIDHPVDKDTELHPLVRLQFIGGIPESERRAFLFTNVVDATGRRYAIPVVVGAIAASAEIYSLGMRRAVGDIGAAWLAAIANPIPPVRVAAPQCQEIVVTGDALRAPEGGMKLFPVPISTPGFDSAPYLTATLCITRDPDSGIQNIGTYRAALKATDRLVVRMVARAGGAGGFLHWQKHKERKEPMPIAIVIGAAPVAMFTGAQKLAIDVDEIGVAGALAGRGVPIARCTTVDLDVPACSEIVIEGLIDTGKLEPEAPFGESNGYVALEAF
;
A
#
# COMPACT_ATOMS: atom_id res chain seq x y z
N MET A 1 -33.42 11.93 -3.94
CA MET A 1 -32.33 10.98 -4.30
C MET A 1 -31.53 11.51 -5.49
N ASP A 2 -31.42 12.85 -5.65
CA ASP A 2 -30.96 13.50 -6.89
C ASP A 2 -29.94 14.64 -6.70
N ASP A 3 -29.18 14.66 -5.58
CA ASP A 3 -28.24 15.79 -5.33
C ASP A 3 -26.76 15.41 -5.11
N VAL A 4 -26.35 14.19 -5.45
CA VAL A 4 -24.95 13.76 -5.28
C VAL A 4 -24.13 13.79 -6.59
N VAL A 5 -24.76 14.09 -7.73
CA VAL A 5 -24.12 14.03 -9.07
C VAL A 5 -23.60 15.38 -9.57
N ALA A 6 -23.81 16.49 -8.87
CA ALA A 6 -23.61 17.84 -9.43
C ALA A 6 -22.29 18.56 -9.06
N ILE A 7 -21.25 17.87 -8.55
CA ILE A 7 -19.93 18.52 -8.34
C ILE A 7 -18.84 17.85 -9.19
N ARG A 8 -19.10 17.70 -10.49
CA ARG A 8 -18.05 17.42 -11.49
C ARG A 8 -17.79 18.66 -12.34
N ASN A 9 -17.51 19.80 -11.72
CA ASN A 9 -17.20 21.02 -12.46
C ASN A 9 -15.90 21.67 -12.02
N ALA A 10 -15.06 21.94 -13.00
CA ALA A 10 -13.67 22.35 -13.08
C ALA A 10 -12.72 21.17 -12.85
N ALA A 11 -11.84 20.95 -13.83
CA ALA A 11 -10.80 19.92 -13.72
C ALA A 11 -9.96 20.20 -12.47
N ASP A 12 -10.22 19.46 -11.39
CA ASP A 12 -9.41 19.56 -10.18
C ASP A 12 -7.98 19.13 -10.54
N THR A 13 -7.07 20.08 -10.54
CA THR A 13 -5.66 19.87 -10.89
C THR A 13 -4.85 19.31 -9.75
N ARG A 14 -5.46 19.14 -8.56
CA ARG A 14 -4.79 18.55 -7.39
C ARG A 14 -4.73 17.03 -7.51
N PRO A 15 -3.73 16.38 -6.86
CA PRO A 15 -3.66 14.93 -6.76
C PRO A 15 -4.95 14.30 -6.22
N ARG A 16 -5.28 13.11 -6.72
CA ARG A 16 -6.41 12.33 -6.23
C ARG A 16 -6.12 11.84 -4.82
N LEU A 17 -7.15 11.80 -3.98
CA LEU A 17 -7.09 11.23 -2.62
C LEU A 17 -7.80 9.88 -2.54
N ASP A 18 -8.09 9.27 -3.70
CA ASP A 18 -8.76 7.99 -3.87
C ASP A 18 -8.07 7.21 -4.99
N LEU A 19 -7.86 5.90 -4.80
CA LEU A 19 -7.22 5.05 -5.79
C LEU A 19 -8.10 4.86 -7.03
N GLN A 20 -9.42 4.70 -6.86
CA GLN A 20 -10.34 4.48 -7.97
C GLN A 20 -10.40 5.68 -8.91
N GLU A 21 -10.39 6.90 -8.35
CA GLU A 21 -10.29 8.11 -9.16
C GLU A 21 -8.96 8.18 -9.94
N HIS A 22 -7.86 7.74 -9.33
CA HIS A 22 -6.56 7.68 -10.01
C HIS A 22 -6.56 6.64 -11.13
N LEU A 23 -7.16 5.46 -10.91
CA LEU A 23 -7.30 4.43 -11.96
C LEU A 23 -8.12 4.93 -13.14
N ALA A 24 -9.20 5.68 -12.88
CA ALA A 24 -9.99 6.31 -13.93
C ALA A 24 -9.18 7.36 -14.73
N ASP A 25 -8.32 8.13 -14.06
CA ASP A 25 -7.40 9.05 -14.73
C ASP A 25 -6.36 8.31 -15.60
N LEU A 26 -5.81 7.19 -15.12
CA LEU A 26 -4.89 6.32 -15.89
C LEU A 26 -5.59 5.75 -17.13
N GLU A 27 -6.81 5.26 -16.98
CA GLU A 27 -7.61 4.71 -18.09
C GLU A 27 -7.91 5.79 -19.14
N ALA A 28 -8.33 6.97 -18.71
CA ALA A 28 -8.60 8.11 -19.60
C ALA A 28 -7.35 8.58 -20.38
N LYS A 29 -6.15 8.32 -19.86
CA LYS A 29 -4.87 8.61 -20.50
C LYS A 29 -4.29 7.45 -21.33
N GLY A 30 -4.96 6.30 -21.37
CA GLY A 30 -4.42 5.11 -22.03
C GLY A 30 -3.21 4.49 -21.31
N LEU A 31 -3.07 4.77 -20.00
CA LEU A 31 -1.99 4.27 -19.16
C LEU A 31 -2.38 3.03 -18.34
N LEU A 32 -3.62 2.56 -18.46
CA LEU A 32 -4.15 1.36 -17.80
C LEU A 32 -4.59 0.34 -18.85
N VAL A 33 -4.12 -0.90 -18.70
CA VAL A 33 -4.55 -2.05 -19.48
C VAL A 33 -5.46 -2.92 -18.62
N ARG A 34 -6.69 -3.17 -19.06
CA ARG A 34 -7.59 -4.14 -18.43
C ARG A 34 -7.35 -5.54 -18.98
N ILE A 35 -7.29 -6.51 -18.08
CA ILE A 35 -7.19 -7.93 -18.40
C ILE A 35 -8.36 -8.64 -17.73
N ASP A 36 -9.30 -9.13 -18.52
CA ASP A 36 -10.57 -9.74 -18.10
C ASP A 36 -10.65 -11.24 -18.28
N HIS A 37 -9.70 -11.84 -19.02
CA HIS A 37 -9.54 -13.30 -19.03
C HIS A 37 -8.97 -13.79 -17.69
N PRO A 38 -9.19 -15.08 -17.32
CA PRO A 38 -8.65 -15.61 -16.08
C PRO A 38 -7.12 -15.54 -16.05
N VAL A 39 -6.56 -14.99 -14.95
CA VAL A 39 -5.12 -14.94 -14.72
C VAL A 39 -4.82 -15.51 -13.33
N ASP A 40 -3.89 -16.46 -13.28
CA ASP A 40 -3.43 -17.07 -12.05
C ASP A 40 -2.51 -16.10 -11.29
N LYS A 41 -2.92 -15.76 -10.05
CA LYS A 41 -2.19 -14.82 -9.20
C LYS A 41 -0.82 -15.34 -8.72
N ASP A 42 -0.65 -16.65 -8.69
CA ASP A 42 0.55 -17.29 -8.14
C ASP A 42 1.62 -17.56 -9.20
N THR A 43 1.23 -17.69 -10.47
CA THR A 43 2.14 -18.09 -11.55
C THR A 43 2.21 -17.15 -12.74
N GLU A 44 1.18 -16.30 -12.97
CA GLU A 44 1.07 -15.51 -14.20
C GLU A 44 1.09 -13.99 -13.94
N LEU A 45 0.37 -13.51 -12.92
CA LEU A 45 0.05 -12.10 -12.74
C LEU A 45 1.31 -11.21 -12.68
N HIS A 46 2.20 -11.43 -11.74
CA HIS A 46 3.43 -10.64 -11.61
C HIS A 46 4.45 -10.89 -12.73
N PRO A 47 4.68 -12.14 -13.20
CA PRO A 47 5.52 -12.39 -14.37
C PRO A 47 5.10 -11.60 -15.61
N LEU A 48 3.79 -11.52 -15.92
CA LEU A 48 3.28 -10.72 -17.04
C LEU A 48 3.64 -9.24 -16.91
N VAL A 49 3.38 -8.65 -15.73
CA VAL A 49 3.71 -7.23 -15.51
C VAL A 49 5.23 -7.00 -15.52
N ARG A 50 5.99 -7.91 -14.95
CA ARG A 50 7.46 -7.82 -14.88
C ARG A 50 8.11 -7.78 -16.25
N LEU A 51 7.54 -8.44 -17.25
CA LEU A 51 8.07 -8.44 -18.63
C LEU A 51 8.23 -7.03 -19.20
N GLN A 52 7.37 -6.08 -18.85
CA GLN A 52 7.52 -4.70 -19.33
C GLN A 52 8.77 -3.98 -18.77
N PHE A 53 9.31 -4.45 -17.64
CA PHE A 53 10.52 -3.86 -17.04
C PHE A 53 11.81 -4.52 -17.50
N ILE A 54 11.79 -5.84 -17.70
CA ILE A 54 12.97 -6.64 -18.07
C ILE A 54 12.98 -7.05 -19.54
N GLY A 55 11.88 -6.94 -20.27
CA GLY A 55 11.71 -7.33 -21.67
C GLY A 55 12.13 -6.28 -22.70
N GLY A 56 12.77 -5.18 -22.26
CA GLY A 56 13.26 -4.13 -23.16
C GLY A 56 12.19 -3.14 -23.64
N ILE A 57 11.00 -3.14 -23.06
CA ILE A 57 9.96 -2.15 -23.38
C ILE A 57 10.39 -0.76 -22.88
N PRO A 58 10.39 0.27 -23.76
CA PRO A 58 10.71 1.64 -23.36
C PRO A 58 9.80 2.12 -22.22
N GLU A 59 10.33 2.96 -21.35
CA GLU A 59 9.59 3.46 -20.19
C GLU A 59 8.26 4.15 -20.57
N SER A 60 8.27 4.92 -21.66
CA SER A 60 7.09 5.61 -22.20
C SER A 60 5.95 4.67 -22.62
N GLU A 61 6.27 3.42 -22.91
CA GLU A 61 5.29 2.40 -23.31
C GLU A 61 4.79 1.54 -22.14
N ARG A 62 5.36 1.70 -20.95
CA ARG A 62 4.94 0.95 -19.77
C ARG A 62 3.56 1.40 -19.29
N ARG A 63 2.76 0.46 -18.82
CA ARG A 63 1.38 0.66 -18.39
C ARG A 63 1.13 0.05 -17.01
N ALA A 64 0.10 0.53 -16.34
CA ALA A 64 -0.53 -0.18 -15.25
C ALA A 64 -1.40 -1.31 -15.81
N PHE A 65 -1.55 -2.40 -15.07
CA PHE A 65 -2.41 -3.53 -15.44
C PHE A 65 -3.47 -3.75 -14.37
N LEU A 66 -4.73 -3.82 -14.77
CA LEU A 66 -5.86 -4.16 -13.91
C LEU A 66 -6.42 -5.53 -14.30
N PHE A 67 -6.19 -6.51 -13.46
CA PHE A 67 -6.69 -7.88 -13.60
C PHE A 67 -8.06 -7.97 -12.93
N THR A 68 -9.12 -8.15 -13.72
CA THR A 68 -10.51 -8.18 -13.21
C THR A 68 -11.02 -9.59 -12.98
N ASN A 69 -10.28 -10.62 -13.43
CA ASN A 69 -10.65 -12.01 -13.33
C ASN A 69 -9.48 -12.82 -12.77
N VAL A 70 -9.26 -12.70 -11.45
CA VAL A 70 -8.14 -13.31 -10.77
C VAL A 70 -8.52 -14.69 -10.24
N VAL A 71 -7.68 -15.69 -10.53
CA VAL A 71 -7.79 -17.04 -10.00
C VAL A 71 -6.51 -17.44 -9.26
N ASP A 72 -6.53 -18.53 -8.51
CA ASP A 72 -5.33 -19.15 -7.96
C ASP A 72 -5.10 -20.54 -8.57
N ALA A 73 -3.97 -21.18 -8.25
CA ALA A 73 -3.57 -22.47 -8.74
C ALA A 73 -4.55 -23.62 -8.39
N THR A 74 -5.48 -23.40 -7.44
CA THR A 74 -6.54 -24.38 -7.12
C THR A 74 -7.80 -24.16 -7.95
N GLY A 75 -7.85 -23.11 -8.76
CA GLY A 75 -9.01 -22.72 -9.56
C GLY A 75 -10.02 -21.86 -8.81
N ARG A 76 -9.71 -21.41 -7.59
CA ARG A 76 -10.54 -20.46 -6.87
C ARG A 76 -10.54 -19.12 -7.59
N ARG A 77 -11.73 -18.54 -7.76
CA ARG A 77 -11.92 -17.21 -8.33
C ARG A 77 -12.13 -16.17 -7.23
N TYR A 78 -11.50 -15.02 -7.38
CA TYR A 78 -11.62 -13.89 -6.46
C TYR A 78 -12.55 -12.82 -7.04
N ALA A 79 -13.40 -12.25 -6.18
CA ALA A 79 -14.28 -11.14 -6.56
C ALA A 79 -13.54 -9.78 -6.58
N ILE A 80 -12.36 -9.71 -5.94
CA ILE A 80 -11.56 -8.48 -5.82
C ILE A 80 -10.53 -8.47 -6.96
N PRO A 81 -10.49 -7.39 -7.77
CA PRO A 81 -9.47 -7.24 -8.82
C PRO A 81 -8.11 -6.90 -8.22
N VAL A 82 -7.05 -7.10 -9.02
CA VAL A 82 -5.68 -6.72 -8.67
C VAL A 82 -5.15 -5.71 -9.67
N VAL A 83 -4.58 -4.62 -9.18
CA VAL A 83 -3.87 -3.65 -10.01
C VAL A 83 -2.36 -3.69 -9.71
N VAL A 84 -1.54 -3.62 -10.74
CA VAL A 84 -0.07 -3.58 -10.63
C VAL A 84 0.47 -2.45 -11.51
N GLY A 85 1.45 -1.70 -10.99
CA GLY A 85 2.11 -0.63 -11.73
C GLY A 85 1.35 0.70 -11.76
N ALA A 86 0.22 0.81 -11.05
CA ALA A 86 -0.62 2.02 -11.06
C ALA A 86 0.03 3.25 -10.41
N ILE A 87 1.08 3.08 -9.62
CA ILE A 87 1.70 4.17 -8.86
C ILE A 87 2.96 4.70 -9.55
N ALA A 88 3.82 3.84 -10.09
CA ALA A 88 5.14 4.26 -10.57
C ALA A 88 5.72 3.32 -11.66
N ALA A 89 4.91 2.72 -12.54
CA ALA A 89 5.44 1.92 -13.64
C ALA A 89 6.23 2.76 -14.66
N SER A 90 5.92 4.06 -14.77
CA SER A 90 6.68 5.04 -15.57
C SER A 90 6.66 6.41 -14.91
N ALA A 91 7.54 7.31 -15.35
CA ALA A 91 7.56 8.71 -14.93
C ALA A 91 6.23 9.41 -15.24
N GLU A 92 5.56 9.05 -16.34
CA GLU A 92 4.26 9.60 -16.70
C GLU A 92 3.16 9.19 -15.71
N ILE A 93 3.12 7.90 -15.31
CA ILE A 93 2.18 7.41 -14.29
C ILE A 93 2.45 8.10 -12.95
N TYR A 94 3.72 8.22 -12.54
CA TYR A 94 4.09 8.92 -11.32
C TYR A 94 3.67 10.41 -11.37
N SER A 95 3.96 11.08 -12.49
CA SER A 95 3.59 12.48 -12.76
C SER A 95 2.07 12.68 -12.67
N LEU A 96 1.29 11.75 -13.20
CA LEU A 96 -0.17 11.79 -13.12
C LEU A 96 -0.67 11.65 -11.66
N GLY A 97 -0.10 10.73 -10.88
CA GLY A 97 -0.42 10.58 -9.46
C GLY A 97 -0.06 11.80 -8.63
N MET A 98 1.03 12.47 -8.96
CA MET A 98 1.46 13.72 -8.33
C MET A 98 0.72 14.96 -8.85
N ARG A 99 0.04 14.87 -9.99
CA ARG A 99 -0.53 16.03 -10.71
C ARG A 99 0.52 17.16 -10.90
N ARG A 100 1.74 16.76 -11.24
CA ARG A 100 2.89 17.65 -11.47
C ARG A 100 3.68 17.18 -12.67
N ALA A 101 4.26 18.11 -13.41
CA ALA A 101 5.24 17.77 -14.45
C ALA A 101 6.46 17.09 -13.81
N VAL A 102 7.08 16.14 -14.51
CA VAL A 102 8.22 15.36 -13.98
C VAL A 102 9.34 16.27 -13.45
N GLY A 103 9.63 17.38 -14.15
CA GLY A 103 10.66 18.34 -13.72
C GLY A 103 10.36 19.08 -12.42
N ASP A 104 9.08 19.15 -12.00
CA ASP A 104 8.65 19.91 -10.83
C ASP A 104 8.50 19.01 -9.58
N ILE A 105 8.59 17.69 -9.74
CA ILE A 105 8.34 16.71 -8.66
C ILE A 105 9.30 16.93 -7.49
N GLY A 106 10.59 17.11 -7.75
CA GLY A 106 11.58 17.33 -6.69
C GLY A 106 11.30 18.59 -5.88
N ALA A 107 10.96 19.70 -6.53
CA ALA A 107 10.60 20.94 -5.85
C ALA A 107 9.31 20.79 -5.02
N ALA A 108 8.31 20.05 -5.53
CA ALA A 108 7.08 19.76 -4.80
C ALA A 108 7.34 18.96 -3.52
N TRP A 109 8.23 17.95 -3.57
CA TRP A 109 8.64 17.19 -2.40
C TRP A 109 9.31 18.06 -1.34
N LEU A 110 10.30 18.88 -1.72
CA LEU A 110 10.98 19.77 -0.78
C LEU A 110 10.01 20.76 -0.12
N ALA A 111 9.10 21.33 -0.89
CA ALA A 111 8.08 22.23 -0.37
C ALA A 111 7.11 21.52 0.59
N ALA A 112 6.71 20.28 0.26
CA ALA A 112 5.78 19.50 1.08
C ALA A 112 6.39 19.10 2.44
N ILE A 113 7.66 18.66 2.44
CA ILE A 113 8.39 18.35 3.69
C ILE A 113 8.54 19.57 4.57
N ALA A 114 8.82 20.73 3.98
CA ALA A 114 8.97 21.99 4.73
C ALA A 114 7.65 22.55 5.27
N ASN A 115 6.52 22.26 4.61
CA ASN A 115 5.22 22.84 4.93
C ASN A 115 4.12 21.76 4.89
N PRO A 116 4.11 20.78 5.81
CA PRO A 116 3.11 19.72 5.84
C PRO A 116 1.71 20.30 6.11
N ILE A 117 0.68 19.69 5.50
CA ILE A 117 -0.73 20.04 5.73
C ILE A 117 -1.37 18.96 6.59
N PRO A 118 -1.86 19.28 7.78
CA PRO A 118 -2.46 18.30 8.69
C PRO A 118 -3.60 17.51 8.06
N PRO A 119 -3.76 16.22 8.40
CA PRO A 119 -4.86 15.40 7.93
C PRO A 119 -6.20 15.87 8.50
N VAL A 120 -7.30 15.44 7.85
CA VAL A 120 -8.67 15.77 8.26
C VAL A 120 -9.40 14.47 8.63
N ARG A 121 -9.88 14.39 9.87
CA ARG A 121 -10.66 13.22 10.31
C ARG A 121 -12.06 13.23 9.73
N VAL A 122 -12.51 12.07 9.21
CA VAL A 122 -13.85 11.89 8.64
C VAL A 122 -14.67 10.92 9.49
N ALA A 123 -15.98 11.12 9.52
CA ALA A 123 -16.89 10.33 10.35
C ALA A 123 -17.37 9.03 9.67
N ALA A 124 -17.40 9.00 8.34
CA ALA A 124 -17.86 7.84 7.55
C ALA A 124 -16.79 7.48 6.51
N PRO A 125 -15.72 6.77 6.91
CA PRO A 125 -14.63 6.42 6.00
C PRO A 125 -15.01 5.24 5.11
N GLN A 126 -14.62 5.29 3.83
CA GLN A 126 -14.84 4.21 2.87
C GLN A 126 -14.17 2.91 3.31
N CYS A 127 -12.97 2.98 3.89
CA CYS A 127 -12.24 1.79 4.34
C CYS A 127 -12.93 1.02 5.49
N GLN A 128 -14.04 1.51 6.04
CA GLN A 128 -14.83 0.85 7.08
C GLN A 128 -16.26 0.49 6.61
N GLU A 129 -16.52 0.51 5.31
CA GLU A 129 -17.81 0.08 4.74
C GLU A 129 -18.08 -1.40 5.04
N ILE A 130 -17.04 -2.23 4.98
CA ILE A 130 -17.10 -3.64 5.36
C ILE A 130 -16.05 -3.90 6.46
N VAL A 131 -16.51 -4.40 7.60
CA VAL A 131 -15.63 -4.72 8.74
C VAL A 131 -15.73 -6.21 9.07
N VAL A 132 -14.59 -6.91 9.03
CA VAL A 132 -14.50 -8.35 9.36
C VAL A 132 -13.63 -8.50 10.61
N THR A 133 -14.17 -9.09 11.66
CA THR A 133 -13.48 -9.25 12.96
C THR A 133 -13.75 -10.62 13.61
N GLY A 134 -13.02 -10.93 14.66
CA GLY A 134 -13.26 -12.12 15.51
C GLY A 134 -13.09 -13.44 14.76
N ASP A 135 -14.03 -14.36 14.94
CA ASP A 135 -13.96 -15.72 14.38
C ASP A 135 -14.07 -15.74 12.86
N ALA A 136 -14.67 -14.70 12.24
CA ALA A 136 -14.74 -14.58 10.78
C ALA A 136 -13.35 -14.48 10.14
N LEU A 137 -12.35 -13.91 10.84
CA LEU A 137 -10.97 -13.86 10.35
C LEU A 137 -10.32 -15.25 10.30
N ARG A 138 -10.71 -16.17 11.23
CA ARG A 138 -10.15 -17.52 11.36
C ARG A 138 -10.91 -18.57 10.56
N ALA A 139 -12.05 -18.21 10.01
CA ALA A 139 -12.82 -19.12 9.17
C ALA A 139 -11.94 -19.67 8.02
N PRO A 140 -12.16 -20.92 7.57
CA PRO A 140 -11.34 -21.53 6.50
C PRO A 140 -11.22 -20.70 5.24
N GLU A 141 -12.26 -19.91 4.91
CA GLU A 141 -12.31 -19.00 3.76
C GLU A 141 -12.30 -17.52 4.16
N GLY A 142 -11.95 -17.23 5.43
CA GLY A 142 -11.93 -15.87 5.98
C GLY A 142 -10.55 -15.22 5.98
N GLY A 143 -10.47 -14.04 6.61
CA GLY A 143 -9.24 -13.32 6.82
C GLY A 143 -8.47 -13.05 5.51
N MET A 144 -7.19 -13.36 5.50
CA MET A 144 -6.32 -13.11 4.35
C MET A 144 -6.67 -13.89 3.09
N LYS A 145 -7.47 -14.96 3.20
CA LYS A 145 -7.98 -15.70 2.03
C LYS A 145 -9.06 -14.95 1.25
N LEU A 146 -9.64 -13.91 1.81
CA LEU A 146 -10.59 -13.05 1.08
C LEU A 146 -9.92 -12.29 -0.07
N PHE A 147 -8.60 -12.10 0.00
CA PHE A 147 -7.85 -11.28 -0.94
C PHE A 147 -6.99 -12.12 -1.89
N PRO A 148 -6.91 -11.73 -3.18
CA PRO A 148 -6.05 -12.39 -4.16
C PRO A 148 -4.58 -11.95 -4.00
N VAL A 149 -3.96 -12.19 -2.85
CA VAL A 149 -2.56 -11.82 -2.62
C VAL A 149 -1.66 -12.65 -3.53
N PRO A 150 -0.88 -12.03 -4.44
CA PRO A 150 -0.11 -12.76 -5.43
C PRO A 150 1.24 -13.27 -4.88
N ILE A 151 1.81 -14.24 -5.58
CA ILE A 151 3.23 -14.56 -5.52
C ILE A 151 3.96 -13.64 -6.50
N SER A 152 4.86 -12.80 -6.01
CA SER A 152 5.54 -11.81 -6.84
C SER A 152 6.64 -12.42 -7.71
N THR A 153 7.36 -13.43 -7.19
CA THR A 153 8.45 -14.11 -7.89
C THR A 153 8.25 -15.63 -7.78
N PRO A 154 7.44 -16.22 -8.68
CA PRO A 154 7.17 -17.66 -8.66
C PRO A 154 8.46 -18.49 -8.69
N GLY A 155 8.51 -19.54 -7.87
CA GLY A 155 9.67 -20.40 -7.69
C GLY A 155 10.73 -19.90 -6.71
N PHE A 156 10.59 -18.68 -6.19
CA PHE A 156 11.51 -18.09 -5.21
C PHE A 156 10.80 -17.61 -3.94
N ASP A 157 9.66 -16.95 -4.06
CA ASP A 157 8.93 -16.48 -2.88
C ASP A 157 8.39 -17.68 -2.07
N SER A 158 8.61 -17.65 -0.77
CA SER A 158 8.17 -18.72 0.16
C SER A 158 6.68 -18.68 0.47
N ALA A 159 6.00 -17.60 0.15
CA ALA A 159 4.56 -17.37 0.40
C ALA A 159 4.05 -16.23 -0.50
N PRO A 160 2.72 -16.04 -0.63
CA PRO A 160 2.16 -14.80 -1.12
C PRO A 160 2.55 -13.63 -0.22
N TYR A 161 2.85 -12.47 -0.83
CA TYR A 161 3.27 -11.27 -0.13
C TYR A 161 2.40 -10.07 -0.46
N LEU A 162 2.06 -9.30 0.57
CA LEU A 162 1.61 -7.93 0.43
C LEU A 162 2.87 -7.06 0.24
N THR A 163 3.03 -6.45 -0.92
CA THR A 163 4.23 -5.69 -1.28
C THR A 163 3.98 -4.19 -1.44
N ALA A 164 2.77 -3.79 -1.86
CA ALA A 164 2.37 -2.40 -2.01
C ALA A 164 1.57 -1.94 -0.78
N THR A 165 2.20 -1.98 0.39
CA THR A 165 1.59 -1.67 1.67
C THR A 165 2.01 -0.30 2.18
N LEU A 166 1.13 0.33 2.96
CA LEU A 166 1.51 1.35 3.94
C LEU A 166 1.34 0.73 5.32
N CYS A 167 2.45 0.41 5.97
CA CYS A 167 2.46 -0.07 7.34
C CYS A 167 2.54 1.12 8.29
N ILE A 168 1.49 1.31 9.05
CA ILE A 168 1.34 2.44 9.98
C ILE A 168 1.57 1.93 11.39
N THR A 169 2.48 2.58 12.10
CA THR A 169 2.80 2.33 13.50
C THR A 169 2.88 3.65 14.26
N ARG A 170 2.86 3.62 15.58
CA ARG A 170 2.95 4.82 16.42
C ARG A 170 4.12 4.72 17.38
N ASP A 171 4.87 5.81 17.50
CA ASP A 171 5.89 5.97 18.55
C ASP A 171 5.20 6.03 19.92
N PRO A 172 5.52 5.10 20.84
CA PRO A 172 4.87 5.07 22.15
C PRO A 172 5.32 6.22 23.07
N ASP A 173 6.37 6.98 22.75
CA ASP A 173 6.84 8.11 23.54
C ASP A 173 6.26 9.43 23.03
N SER A 174 6.38 9.70 21.73
CA SER A 174 5.94 10.96 21.12
C SER A 174 4.49 10.95 20.63
N GLY A 175 3.93 9.76 20.39
CA GLY A 175 2.60 9.60 19.77
C GLY A 175 2.57 9.86 18.25
N ILE A 176 3.70 10.18 17.63
CA ILE A 176 3.80 10.42 16.19
C ILE A 176 3.68 9.08 15.45
N GLN A 177 2.87 9.04 14.40
CA GLN A 177 2.76 7.88 13.53
C GLN A 177 3.86 7.91 12.47
N ASN A 178 4.34 6.73 12.09
CA ASN A 178 5.18 6.51 10.94
C ASN A 178 4.42 5.68 9.90
N ILE A 179 4.61 6.01 8.65
CA ILE A 179 4.12 5.26 7.51
C ILE A 179 5.30 4.78 6.70
N GLY A 180 5.42 3.45 6.55
CA GLY A 180 6.48 2.85 5.75
C GLY A 180 5.97 1.75 4.83
N THR A 181 6.61 1.59 3.68
CA THR A 181 6.35 0.47 2.78
C THR A 181 7.18 -0.74 3.22
N TYR A 182 6.54 -1.68 3.89
CA TYR A 182 7.15 -2.92 4.38
C TYR A 182 6.40 -4.11 3.80
N ARG A 183 7.12 -5.11 3.27
CA ARG A 183 6.48 -6.32 2.78
C ARG A 183 5.94 -7.17 3.92
N ALA A 184 4.82 -7.86 3.69
CA ALA A 184 4.20 -8.75 4.67
C ALA A 184 3.86 -10.10 4.04
N ALA A 185 4.49 -11.18 4.54
CA ALA A 185 4.25 -12.54 4.11
C ALA A 185 3.00 -13.12 4.76
N LEU A 186 2.16 -13.82 4.00
CA LEU A 186 1.02 -14.55 4.52
C LEU A 186 1.50 -15.83 5.22
N LYS A 187 1.09 -16.03 6.46
CA LYS A 187 1.40 -17.25 7.25
C LYS A 187 0.15 -18.05 7.60
N ALA A 188 -0.97 -17.36 7.84
CA ALA A 188 -2.27 -17.98 8.12
C ALA A 188 -3.38 -16.99 7.71
N THR A 189 -4.64 -17.38 7.89
CA THR A 189 -5.79 -16.51 7.56
C THR A 189 -5.81 -15.23 8.39
N ASP A 190 -5.27 -15.25 9.61
CA ASP A 190 -5.21 -14.13 10.56
C ASP A 190 -3.78 -13.78 10.99
N ARG A 191 -2.75 -14.23 10.25
CA ARG A 191 -1.35 -14.00 10.63
C ARG A 191 -0.45 -13.68 9.47
N LEU A 192 0.33 -12.61 9.65
CA LEU A 192 1.33 -12.10 8.70
C LEU A 192 2.71 -12.03 9.39
N VAL A 193 3.78 -12.07 8.58
CA VAL A 193 5.13 -11.70 9.00
C VAL A 193 5.54 -10.44 8.25
N VAL A 194 5.84 -9.37 9.00
CA VAL A 194 6.22 -8.08 8.44
C VAL A 194 7.75 -7.91 8.50
N ARG A 195 8.36 -7.56 7.37
CA ARG A 195 9.78 -7.29 7.28
C ARG A 195 10.06 -5.79 7.39
N MET A 196 10.69 -5.38 8.48
CA MET A 196 11.16 -4.01 8.70
C MET A 196 12.70 -3.97 8.69
N VAL A 197 13.28 -3.00 7.98
CA VAL A 197 14.73 -2.88 7.84
C VAL A 197 15.35 -2.34 9.11
N ALA A 198 16.29 -3.09 9.69
CA ALA A 198 17.03 -2.73 10.91
C ALA A 198 18.32 -1.94 10.63
N ARG A 199 18.80 -1.90 9.36
CA ARG A 199 20.09 -1.29 8.98
C ARG A 199 19.95 0.21 8.68
N ALA A 200 21.06 0.92 8.65
CA ALA A 200 21.16 2.33 8.25
C ALA A 200 20.22 3.28 9.01
N GLY A 201 20.16 3.14 10.32
CA GLY A 201 19.28 3.93 11.20
C GLY A 201 17.88 3.37 11.35
N GLY A 202 17.60 2.20 10.75
CA GLY A 202 16.32 1.52 10.85
C GLY A 202 15.21 2.15 10.01
N ALA A 203 14.16 1.39 9.77
CA ALA A 203 12.86 1.93 9.33
C ALA A 203 12.11 2.50 10.53
N GLY A 204 11.26 3.51 10.34
CA GLY A 204 10.50 4.10 11.43
C GLY A 204 9.70 3.07 12.22
N GLY A 205 9.01 2.15 11.54
CA GLY A 205 8.31 1.04 12.18
C GLY A 205 9.22 0.11 13.00
N PHE A 206 10.48 -0.10 12.57
CA PHE A 206 11.46 -0.87 13.35
C PHE A 206 11.89 -0.13 14.63
N LEU A 207 12.06 1.19 14.56
CA LEU A 207 12.40 2.00 15.74
C LEU A 207 11.24 2.01 16.75
N HIS A 208 10.00 2.08 16.29
CA HIS A 208 8.82 1.94 17.16
C HIS A 208 8.75 0.54 17.79
N TRP A 209 9.02 -0.51 16.99
CA TRP A 209 9.06 -1.89 17.48
C TRP A 209 10.11 -2.08 18.59
N GLN A 210 11.29 -1.47 18.48
CA GLN A 210 12.33 -1.54 19.52
C GLN A 210 11.81 -0.95 20.84
N LYS A 211 11.17 0.21 20.81
CA LYS A 211 10.58 0.85 22.00
C LYS A 211 9.48 0.01 22.66
N HIS A 212 8.58 -0.56 21.86
CA HIS A 212 7.55 -1.49 22.37
C HIS A 212 8.17 -2.76 22.95
N LYS A 213 9.21 -3.30 22.32
CA LYS A 213 9.96 -4.45 22.85
C LYS A 213 10.60 -4.17 24.21
N GLU A 214 11.22 -3.01 24.38
CA GLU A 214 11.81 -2.57 25.66
C GLU A 214 10.75 -2.48 26.76
N ARG A 215 9.52 -2.05 26.39
CA ARG A 215 8.35 -2.01 27.28
C ARG A 215 7.70 -3.37 27.50
N LYS A 216 8.12 -4.41 26.79
CA LYS A 216 7.52 -5.78 26.82
C LYS A 216 6.04 -5.79 26.49
N GLU A 217 5.62 -4.97 25.56
CA GLU A 217 4.24 -4.86 25.11
C GLU A 217 4.14 -5.08 23.58
N PRO A 218 3.01 -5.59 23.09
CA PRO A 218 2.80 -5.75 21.65
C PRO A 218 2.71 -4.37 20.97
N MET A 219 3.20 -4.28 19.74
CA MET A 219 3.12 -3.06 18.95
C MET A 219 1.88 -3.07 18.04
N PRO A 220 0.98 -2.09 18.15
CA PRO A 220 -0.11 -1.91 17.19
C PRO A 220 0.43 -1.61 15.78
N ILE A 221 -0.21 -2.21 14.78
CA ILE A 221 0.06 -1.97 13.36
C ILE A 221 -1.23 -1.92 12.57
N ALA A 222 -1.30 -1.02 11.59
CA ALA A 222 -2.30 -1.03 10.53
C ALA A 222 -1.57 -1.17 9.18
N ILE A 223 -1.94 -2.17 8.38
CA ILE A 223 -1.42 -2.38 7.03
C ILE A 223 -2.49 -1.94 6.05
N VAL A 224 -2.19 -0.89 5.31
CA VAL A 224 -3.10 -0.27 4.35
C VAL A 224 -2.70 -0.64 2.93
N ILE A 225 -3.67 -1.00 2.10
CA ILE A 225 -3.52 -1.35 0.68
C ILE A 225 -4.48 -0.49 -0.13
N GLY A 226 -4.02 -0.02 -1.28
CA GLY A 226 -4.85 0.77 -2.18
C GLY A 226 -5.16 2.18 -1.66
N ALA A 227 -4.22 2.80 -0.96
CA ALA A 227 -4.32 4.22 -0.62
C ALA A 227 -4.09 5.11 -1.85
N ALA A 228 -4.43 6.40 -1.71
CA ALA A 228 -4.18 7.41 -2.74
C ALA A 228 -2.69 7.50 -3.12
N PRO A 229 -2.37 7.85 -4.40
CA PRO A 229 -0.99 7.91 -4.86
C PRO A 229 -0.06 8.72 -3.97
N VAL A 230 -0.47 9.90 -3.52
CA VAL A 230 0.37 10.76 -2.67
C VAL A 230 0.74 10.11 -1.32
N ALA A 231 -0.17 9.33 -0.73
CA ALA A 231 0.12 8.57 0.49
C ALA A 231 1.09 7.41 0.20
N MET A 232 0.88 6.69 -0.93
CA MET A 232 1.77 5.61 -1.37
C MET A 232 3.19 6.11 -1.64
N PHE A 233 3.33 7.26 -2.31
CA PHE A 233 4.64 7.88 -2.55
C PHE A 233 5.33 8.28 -1.25
N THR A 234 4.58 8.85 -0.30
CA THR A 234 5.14 9.31 0.97
C THR A 234 5.62 8.15 1.82
N GLY A 235 4.85 7.06 1.91
CA GLY A 235 5.27 5.85 2.65
C GLY A 235 6.50 5.14 2.06
N ALA A 236 6.83 5.38 0.78
CA ALA A 236 8.04 4.86 0.14
C ALA A 236 9.28 5.76 0.36
N GLN A 237 9.12 6.98 0.88
CA GLN A 237 10.21 7.90 1.15
C GLN A 237 10.72 7.74 2.58
N LYS A 238 12.04 7.83 2.75
CA LYS A 238 12.64 7.90 4.08
C LYS A 238 12.64 9.36 4.54
N LEU A 239 11.71 9.71 5.42
CA LEU A 239 11.66 11.00 6.11
C LEU A 239 12.30 10.89 7.50
N ALA A 240 12.49 12.03 8.18
CA ALA A 240 12.94 12.03 9.56
C ALA A 240 11.84 11.43 10.47
N ILE A 241 12.24 10.77 11.56
CA ILE A 241 11.34 9.99 12.41
C ILE A 241 10.25 10.85 13.11
N ASP A 242 10.49 12.14 13.21
CA ASP A 242 9.59 13.13 13.82
C ASP A 242 8.71 13.87 12.82
N VAL A 243 8.78 13.48 11.54
CA VAL A 243 7.94 14.06 10.47
C VAL A 243 6.68 13.20 10.32
N ASP A 244 5.52 13.85 10.34
CA ASP A 244 4.23 13.22 10.01
C ASP A 244 4.10 13.04 8.48
N GLU A 245 4.28 11.82 8.03
CA GLU A 245 4.20 11.46 6.61
C GLU A 245 2.82 11.78 6.00
N ILE A 246 1.73 11.66 6.75
CA ILE A 246 0.38 12.02 6.27
C ILE A 246 0.26 13.54 6.05
N GLY A 247 0.90 14.34 6.89
CA GLY A 247 0.99 15.78 6.69
C GLY A 247 1.75 16.14 5.42
N VAL A 248 2.85 15.43 5.11
CA VAL A 248 3.60 15.59 3.85
C VAL A 248 2.74 15.17 2.65
N ALA A 249 2.04 14.05 2.73
CA ALA A 249 1.09 13.61 1.68
C ALA A 249 0.00 14.67 1.45
N GLY A 250 -0.52 15.30 2.53
CA GLY A 250 -1.46 16.40 2.46
C GLY A 250 -0.90 17.62 1.73
N ALA A 251 0.36 17.99 2.00
CA ALA A 251 1.02 19.08 1.31
C ALA A 251 1.25 18.79 -0.18
N LEU A 252 1.64 17.55 -0.54
CA LEU A 252 1.70 17.12 -1.94
C LEU A 252 0.34 17.21 -2.63
N ALA A 253 -0.74 16.86 -1.91
CA ALA A 253 -2.11 16.95 -2.41
C ALA A 253 -2.66 18.38 -2.44
N GLY A 254 -2.00 19.36 -1.77
CA GLY A 254 -2.50 20.72 -1.59
C GLY A 254 -3.75 20.81 -0.68
N ARG A 255 -4.03 19.76 0.10
CA ARG A 255 -5.16 19.65 1.06
C ARG A 255 -4.92 18.51 2.03
N GLY A 256 -5.50 18.59 3.24
CA GLY A 256 -5.39 17.53 4.23
C GLY A 256 -5.92 16.19 3.70
N VAL A 257 -5.15 15.11 3.93
CA VAL A 257 -5.60 13.75 3.60
C VAL A 257 -6.74 13.37 4.57
N PRO A 258 -7.87 12.85 4.07
CA PRO A 258 -8.91 12.30 4.93
C PRO A 258 -8.36 11.08 5.69
N ILE A 259 -8.55 11.06 7.02
CA ILE A 259 -8.15 9.93 7.87
C ILE A 259 -9.31 9.41 8.69
N ALA A 260 -9.22 8.13 9.06
CA ALA A 260 -10.13 7.44 9.94
C ALA A 260 -9.37 6.81 11.11
N ARG A 261 -10.02 6.71 12.27
CA ARG A 261 -9.52 5.91 13.38
C ARG A 261 -9.71 4.43 13.05
N CYS A 262 -8.71 3.61 13.30
CA CYS A 262 -8.85 2.16 13.28
C CYS A 262 -9.89 1.69 14.29
N THR A 263 -10.52 0.53 14.02
CA THR A 263 -11.59 -0.03 14.85
C THR A 263 -11.06 -0.82 16.05
N THR A 264 -9.88 -1.44 15.91
CA THR A 264 -9.34 -2.38 16.91
C THR A 264 -8.00 -1.95 17.51
N VAL A 265 -7.29 -1.01 16.87
CA VAL A 265 -6.01 -0.50 17.34
C VAL A 265 -5.99 1.02 17.39
N ASP A 266 -5.14 1.60 18.23
CA ASP A 266 -5.02 3.05 18.40
C ASP A 266 -4.15 3.69 17.30
N LEU A 267 -4.61 3.60 16.04
CA LEU A 267 -3.95 4.19 14.89
C LEU A 267 -4.95 4.93 13.99
N ASP A 268 -4.44 5.85 13.20
CA ASP A 268 -5.20 6.54 12.15
C ASP A 268 -4.69 6.11 10.77
N VAL A 269 -5.61 5.89 9.84
CA VAL A 269 -5.33 5.41 8.47
C VAL A 269 -5.96 6.32 7.43
N PRO A 270 -5.46 6.39 6.19
CA PRO A 270 -6.15 7.09 5.10
C PRO A 270 -7.55 6.52 4.89
N ALA A 271 -8.56 7.37 4.95
CA ALA A 271 -9.98 6.98 4.99
C ALA A 271 -10.51 6.41 3.67
N CYS A 272 -9.88 6.76 2.53
CA CYS A 272 -10.26 6.29 1.19
C CYS A 272 -9.38 5.11 0.73
N SER A 273 -8.85 4.33 1.66
CA SER A 273 -8.08 3.12 1.33
C SER A 273 -8.99 1.95 0.99
N GLU A 274 -8.52 1.06 0.11
CA GLU A 274 -9.29 -0.11 -0.32
C GLU A 274 -9.39 -1.18 0.78
N ILE A 275 -8.26 -1.45 1.48
CA ILE A 275 -8.17 -2.48 2.50
C ILE A 275 -7.33 -1.95 3.67
N VAL A 276 -7.80 -2.18 4.89
CA VAL A 276 -7.05 -1.92 6.13
C VAL A 276 -7.02 -3.22 6.94
N ILE A 277 -5.83 -3.69 7.26
CA ILE A 277 -5.59 -4.86 8.11
C ILE A 277 -5.03 -4.35 9.43
N GLU A 278 -5.79 -4.49 10.50
CA GLU A 278 -5.41 -4.08 11.84
C GLU A 278 -4.88 -5.28 12.64
N GLY A 279 -3.82 -5.08 13.41
CA GLY A 279 -3.25 -6.15 14.19
C GLY A 279 -2.25 -5.69 15.25
N LEU A 280 -1.69 -6.68 15.93
CA LEU A 280 -0.66 -6.51 16.95
C LEU A 280 0.58 -7.33 16.58
N ILE A 281 1.74 -6.69 16.59
CA ILE A 281 3.01 -7.39 16.45
C ILE A 281 3.47 -7.87 17.82
N ASP A 282 3.66 -9.17 17.96
CA ASP A 282 4.29 -9.77 19.14
C ASP A 282 5.78 -9.39 19.15
N THR A 283 6.17 -8.50 20.05
CA THR A 283 7.56 -8.02 20.14
C THR A 283 8.51 -9.04 20.79
N GLY A 284 7.96 -10.06 21.44
CA GLY A 284 8.72 -11.17 22.04
C GLY A 284 9.08 -12.27 21.04
N LYS A 285 8.50 -12.29 19.84
CA LYS A 285 8.65 -13.35 18.87
C LYS A 285 9.13 -12.84 17.52
N LEU A 286 10.13 -13.50 16.98
CA LEU A 286 10.56 -13.34 15.60
C LEU A 286 10.32 -14.66 14.84
N GLU A 287 9.87 -14.55 13.61
CA GLU A 287 9.71 -15.70 12.71
C GLU A 287 10.64 -15.52 11.48
N PRO A 288 11.22 -16.62 10.96
CA PRO A 288 11.98 -16.55 9.75
C PRO A 288 11.13 -16.05 8.57
N GLU A 289 11.69 -15.12 7.83
CA GLU A 289 11.12 -14.65 6.57
C GLU A 289 12.07 -15.04 5.44
N ALA A 290 11.62 -15.85 4.49
CA ALA A 290 12.37 -16.17 3.28
C ALA A 290 11.71 -17.28 2.45
N PRO A 291 12.20 -17.55 1.26
CA PRO A 291 12.90 -16.64 0.35
C PRO A 291 11.95 -15.58 -0.22
N PHE A 292 12.52 -14.51 -0.78
CA PHE A 292 11.73 -13.43 -1.42
C PHE A 292 12.50 -12.82 -2.59
N GLY A 293 11.82 -12.64 -3.73
CA GLY A 293 12.35 -11.93 -4.89
C GLY A 293 12.14 -10.42 -4.75
N GLU A 294 13.23 -9.68 -4.61
CA GLU A 294 13.21 -8.22 -4.52
C GLU A 294 12.82 -7.56 -5.85
N SER A 295 12.21 -6.39 -5.79
CA SER A 295 11.77 -5.62 -6.97
C SER A 295 12.92 -5.22 -7.90
N ASN A 296 14.14 -5.12 -7.38
CA ASN A 296 15.36 -4.83 -8.12
C ASN A 296 15.95 -6.05 -8.87
N GLY A 297 15.32 -7.22 -8.78
CA GLY A 297 15.74 -8.45 -9.46
C GLY A 297 16.63 -9.38 -8.63
N TYR A 298 17.07 -8.98 -7.44
CA TYR A 298 17.77 -9.88 -6.52
C TYR A 298 16.78 -10.81 -5.82
N VAL A 299 17.28 -11.99 -5.45
CA VAL A 299 16.51 -12.97 -4.67
C VAL A 299 17.22 -13.25 -3.36
N ALA A 300 16.55 -13.00 -2.25
CA ALA A 300 17.00 -13.42 -0.93
C ALA A 300 16.62 -14.89 -0.75
N LEU A 301 17.60 -15.79 -0.79
CA LEU A 301 17.40 -17.24 -0.67
C LEU A 301 17.47 -17.73 0.78
N GLU A 302 18.09 -16.94 1.66
CA GLU A 302 18.24 -17.29 3.07
C GLU A 302 17.11 -16.69 3.91
N ALA A 303 16.74 -17.40 4.98
CA ALA A 303 15.82 -16.89 5.97
C ALA A 303 16.47 -15.78 6.82
N PHE A 304 15.74 -14.74 7.11
CA PHE A 304 16.16 -13.63 7.95
C PHE A 304 15.40 -13.62 9.27
#